data_13927cf56cf195268f8fa397f51fe19f
#
_entry.id   13927cf56cf195268f8fa397f51fe19f
#
_cell.length_a   1.000
_cell.length_b   1.000
_cell.length_c   1.000
_cell.angle_alpha   90.00
_cell.angle_beta   90.00
_cell.angle_gamma   90.00
#
_symmetry.space_group_name_H-M   'P 1'
#
loop_
_entity.id
_entity.type
_entity.pdbx_description
1 polymer ?
#
loop_
_entity_poly.entity_id
_entity_poly.type
_entity_poly.pdbx_seq_one_letter_code
_entity_poly.pdbx_strand_id
1 'polypeptide(L)'
;MALPVLPASGRTLVLYGDVPLITADTLQTLLATPADSVALLTDQLAQPTGYGRVVRDAAGQVCRIVEEKDANAAEKALTEINTGILVLPTAKLAGWLGALTNQNAQGEYYLTDLIALAVAEAVPVHGLPVPASWQAVGVNDKRQLAALERVFQRIQAEQLLLAGVTLADPER
;
A
#
# COMPACT_ATOMS: atom_id res chain seq x y z
N MET A 1 -19.90 5.16 -3.05
CA MET A 1 -19.48 4.80 -1.68
C MET A 1 -19.67 3.29 -1.49
N ALA A 2 -18.64 2.53 -1.08
CA ALA A 2 -18.69 1.05 -1.02
C ALA A 2 -19.38 0.48 0.24
N LEU A 3 -19.51 1.27 1.33
CA LEU A 3 -20.03 0.81 2.61
C LEU A 3 -21.35 0.00 2.54
N PRO A 4 -22.37 0.39 1.75
CA PRO A 4 -23.64 -0.35 1.72
C PRO A 4 -23.54 -1.78 1.17
N VAL A 5 -22.43 -2.12 0.47
CA VAL A 5 -22.23 -3.43 -0.14
C VAL A 5 -21.20 -4.28 0.61
N LEU A 6 -20.56 -3.71 1.63
CA LEU A 6 -19.63 -4.44 2.48
C LEU A 6 -20.38 -5.28 3.51
N PRO A 7 -19.87 -6.48 3.86
CA PRO A 7 -20.43 -7.26 4.95
C PRO A 7 -20.25 -6.53 6.29
N ALA A 8 -21.06 -6.86 7.29
CA ALA A 8 -20.97 -6.23 8.62
C ALA A 8 -19.69 -6.59 9.38
N SER A 9 -19.01 -7.67 9.00
CA SER A 9 -17.80 -8.17 9.66
C SER A 9 -16.83 -8.76 8.64
N GLY A 10 -15.64 -9.11 9.08
CA GLY A 10 -14.57 -9.62 8.24
C GLY A 10 -13.50 -8.57 8.00
N ARG A 11 -12.77 -8.72 6.91
CA ARG A 11 -11.67 -7.83 6.54
C ARG A 11 -11.91 -7.25 5.16
N THR A 12 -11.64 -5.97 5.02
CA THR A 12 -11.72 -5.25 3.75
C THR A 12 -10.31 -5.02 3.23
N LEU A 13 -10.02 -5.60 2.06
CA LEU A 13 -8.80 -5.34 1.32
C LEU A 13 -9.06 -4.17 0.36
N VAL A 14 -8.23 -3.14 0.45
CA VAL A 14 -8.23 -1.99 -0.45
C VAL A 14 -7.08 -2.14 -1.44
N LEU A 15 -7.41 -2.10 -2.72
CA LEU A 15 -6.46 -2.18 -3.84
C LEU A 15 -6.67 -1.02 -4.79
N TYR A 16 -5.60 -0.62 -5.47
CA TYR A 16 -5.66 0.35 -6.55
C TYR A 16 -5.69 -0.36 -7.91
N GLY A 17 -6.57 0.09 -8.80
CA GLY A 17 -6.72 -0.49 -10.15
C GLY A 17 -5.55 -0.22 -11.08
N ASP A 18 -4.67 0.70 -10.74
CA ASP A 18 -3.48 1.09 -11.48
C ASP A 18 -2.17 0.47 -10.94
N VAL A 19 -2.25 -0.48 -9.99
CA VAL A 19 -1.11 -1.27 -9.46
C VAL A 19 -1.23 -2.73 -9.96
N PRO A 20 -0.86 -3.01 -11.21
CA PRO A 20 -1.25 -4.25 -11.88
C PRO A 20 -0.40 -5.48 -11.51
N LEU A 21 0.78 -5.30 -10.91
CA LEU A 21 1.72 -6.41 -10.66
C LEU A 21 1.75 -6.89 -9.21
N ILE A 22 0.83 -6.44 -8.35
CA ILE A 22 0.73 -6.98 -7.01
C ILE A 22 0.44 -8.48 -7.05
N THR A 23 1.20 -9.29 -6.31
CA THR A 23 1.07 -10.74 -6.34
C THR A 23 0.06 -11.24 -5.30
N ALA A 24 -0.55 -12.40 -5.59
CA ALA A 24 -1.46 -13.06 -4.66
C ALA A 24 -0.78 -13.41 -3.33
N ASP A 25 0.49 -13.83 -3.36
CA ASP A 25 1.25 -14.20 -2.16
C ASP A 25 1.47 -12.99 -1.23
N THR A 26 1.76 -11.81 -1.80
CA THR A 26 1.87 -10.57 -1.04
C THR A 26 0.54 -10.19 -0.39
N LEU A 27 -0.57 -10.32 -1.12
CA LEU A 27 -1.90 -10.07 -0.58
C LEU A 27 -2.29 -11.08 0.50
N GLN A 28 -1.94 -12.37 0.33
CA GLN A 28 -2.16 -13.39 1.35
C GLN A 28 -1.38 -13.10 2.62
N THR A 29 -0.13 -12.61 2.51
CA THR A 29 0.67 -12.18 3.66
C THR A 29 0.01 -11.04 4.42
N LEU A 30 -0.55 -10.04 3.73
CA LEU A 30 -1.34 -8.98 4.36
C LEU A 30 -2.60 -9.53 5.05
N LEU A 31 -3.29 -10.46 4.39
CA LEU A 31 -4.50 -11.09 4.93
C LEU A 31 -4.22 -12.06 6.08
N ALA A 32 -3.00 -12.52 6.26
CA ALA A 32 -2.60 -13.40 7.37
C ALA A 32 -2.38 -12.65 8.70
N THR A 33 -2.35 -11.30 8.70
CA THR A 33 -2.28 -10.52 9.94
C THR A 33 -3.54 -10.72 10.80
N PRO A 34 -3.52 -10.45 12.12
CA PRO A 34 -4.68 -10.64 12.99
C PRO A 34 -5.94 -9.94 12.46
N ALA A 35 -7.11 -10.57 12.62
CA ALA A 35 -8.35 -10.12 12.01
C ALA A 35 -8.85 -8.76 12.55
N ASP A 36 -8.47 -8.43 13.77
CA ASP A 36 -8.81 -7.20 14.49
C ASP A 36 -7.77 -6.09 14.34
N SER A 37 -6.78 -6.30 13.46
CA SER A 37 -5.71 -5.33 13.17
C SER A 37 -5.85 -4.70 11.80
N VAL A 38 -5.15 -3.58 11.61
CA VAL A 38 -4.89 -2.97 10.30
C VAL A 38 -3.57 -3.49 9.78
N ALA A 39 -3.52 -3.82 8.48
CA ALA A 39 -2.26 -4.07 7.78
C ALA A 39 -2.12 -3.10 6.62
N LEU A 40 -0.92 -2.55 6.43
CA LEU A 40 -0.59 -1.74 5.27
C LEU A 40 0.69 -2.28 4.61
N LEU A 41 0.69 -2.27 3.29
CA LEU A 41 1.87 -2.59 2.51
C LEU A 41 2.72 -1.34 2.39
N THR A 42 3.99 -1.43 2.78
CA THR A 42 4.95 -0.32 2.72
C THR A 42 6.06 -0.61 1.72
N ASP A 43 6.78 0.40 1.27
CA ASP A 43 7.99 0.25 0.47
C ASP A 43 9.06 1.24 0.95
N GLN A 44 10.32 0.98 0.60
CA GLN A 44 11.45 1.85 0.88
C GLN A 44 11.94 2.47 -0.42
N LEU A 45 11.77 3.78 -0.56
CA LEU A 45 12.18 4.50 -1.76
C LEU A 45 13.30 5.51 -1.44
N ALA A 46 14.36 5.51 -2.23
CA ALA A 46 15.42 6.52 -2.12
C ALA A 46 14.92 7.93 -2.47
N GLN A 47 13.90 8.03 -3.32
CA GLN A 47 13.25 9.28 -3.72
C GLN A 47 11.73 9.12 -3.57
N PRO A 48 11.19 9.33 -2.35
CA PRO A 48 9.79 9.05 -2.03
C PRO A 48 8.83 10.19 -2.42
N THR A 49 9.28 11.17 -3.22
CA THR A 49 8.48 12.33 -3.62
C THR A 49 7.14 11.92 -4.21
N GLY A 50 6.06 12.54 -3.74
CA GLY A 50 4.70 12.28 -4.19
C GLY A 50 3.96 11.18 -3.44
N TYR A 51 4.65 10.44 -2.56
CA TYR A 51 4.01 9.38 -1.76
C TYR A 51 3.70 9.86 -0.33
N GLY A 52 2.72 9.25 0.32
CA GLY A 52 2.51 9.36 1.76
C GLY A 52 3.63 8.66 2.54
N ARG A 53 4.14 9.30 3.59
CA ARG A 53 5.21 8.76 4.44
C ARG A 53 4.62 7.99 5.61
N VAL A 54 5.20 6.84 5.90
CA VAL A 54 4.86 6.06 7.10
C VAL A 54 5.65 6.61 8.28
N VAL A 55 4.93 7.15 9.25
CA VAL A 55 5.54 7.67 10.49
C VAL A 55 5.48 6.59 11.56
N ARG A 56 6.63 6.31 12.17
CA ARG A 56 6.76 5.34 13.26
C ARG A 56 7.18 6.02 14.55
N ASP A 57 6.79 5.43 15.68
CA ASP A 57 7.25 5.85 17.01
C ASP A 57 8.66 5.33 17.33
N ALA A 58 9.13 5.64 18.53
CA ALA A 58 10.46 5.20 19.01
C ALA A 58 10.55 3.65 19.19
N ALA A 59 9.42 2.95 19.29
CA ALA A 59 9.35 1.50 19.34
C ALA A 59 9.22 0.86 17.94
N GLY A 60 9.22 1.67 16.88
CA GLY A 60 9.08 1.22 15.49
C GLY A 60 7.64 0.92 15.09
N GLN A 61 6.63 1.24 15.91
CA GLN A 61 5.23 1.02 15.57
C GLN A 61 4.73 2.11 14.64
N VAL A 62 3.87 1.74 13.68
CA VAL A 62 3.23 2.71 12.79
C VAL A 62 2.26 3.57 13.59
N CYS A 63 2.45 4.90 13.51
CA CYS A 63 1.60 5.89 14.17
C CYS A 63 0.58 6.52 13.22
N ARG A 64 1.00 6.84 12.03
CA ARG A 64 0.18 7.51 11.02
C ARG A 64 0.87 7.49 9.66
N ILE A 65 0.12 7.86 8.63
CA ILE A 65 0.65 8.24 7.33
C ILE A 65 0.51 9.75 7.20
N VAL A 66 1.51 10.42 6.64
CA VAL A 66 1.46 11.84 6.31
C VAL A 66 1.62 12.00 4.80
N GLU A 67 0.66 12.65 4.16
CA GLU A 67 0.73 12.90 2.72
C GLU A 67 1.83 13.93 2.39
N GLU A 68 2.43 13.82 1.20
CA GLU A 68 3.56 14.66 0.76
C GLU A 68 3.31 16.16 0.98
N LYS A 69 2.08 16.64 0.70
CA LYS A 69 1.75 18.07 0.78
C LYS A 69 1.57 18.57 2.20
N ASP A 70 1.25 17.68 3.13
CA ASP A 70 1.08 18.00 4.56
C ASP A 70 2.34 17.71 5.37
N ALA A 71 3.31 17.00 4.79
CA ALA A 71 4.54 16.59 5.47
C ALA A 71 5.48 17.77 5.72
N ASN A 72 6.01 17.87 6.93
CA ASN A 72 7.10 18.77 7.27
C ASN A 72 8.46 18.27 6.72
N ALA A 73 9.54 19.05 6.91
CA ALA A 73 10.85 18.71 6.37
C ALA A 73 11.42 17.38 6.90
N ALA A 74 11.21 17.07 8.18
CA ALA A 74 11.67 15.82 8.78
C ALA A 74 10.86 14.61 8.24
N GLU A 75 9.56 14.76 8.07
CA GLU A 75 8.70 13.73 7.51
C GLU A 75 8.99 13.48 6.03
N LYS A 76 9.28 14.53 5.25
CA LYS A 76 9.70 14.39 3.84
C LYS A 76 11.02 13.64 3.68
N ALA A 77 11.87 13.64 4.70
CA ALA A 77 13.13 12.88 4.70
C ALA A 77 12.94 11.37 4.97
N LEU A 78 11.76 10.95 5.43
CA LEU A 78 11.45 9.54 5.60
C LEU A 78 11.40 8.85 4.22
N THR A 79 11.99 7.68 4.14
CA THR A 79 12.07 6.86 2.93
C THR A 79 11.01 5.77 2.88
N GLU A 80 10.38 5.44 4.02
CA GLU A 80 9.28 4.48 4.05
C GLU A 80 7.99 5.14 3.59
N ILE A 81 7.40 4.56 2.55
CA ILE A 81 6.19 5.08 1.92
C ILE A 81 5.00 4.12 2.13
N ASN A 82 3.81 4.70 2.11
CA ASN A 82 2.57 3.97 1.97
C ASN A 82 2.31 3.65 0.50
N THR A 83 2.07 2.37 0.19
CA THR A 83 1.71 1.94 -1.17
C THR A 83 0.24 2.14 -1.50
N GLY A 84 -0.61 2.41 -0.47
CA GLY A 84 -2.05 2.50 -0.59
C GLY A 84 -2.79 1.16 -0.50
N ILE A 85 -2.07 0.03 -0.47
CA ILE A 85 -2.67 -1.30 -0.29
C ILE A 85 -2.85 -1.56 1.19
N LEU A 86 -4.12 -1.71 1.62
CA LEU A 86 -4.53 -1.78 3.02
C LEU A 86 -5.46 -2.96 3.26
N VAL A 87 -5.37 -3.54 4.45
CA VAL A 87 -6.37 -4.47 4.99
C VAL A 87 -6.90 -3.89 6.29
N LEU A 88 -8.21 -3.77 6.39
CA LEU A 88 -8.90 -3.07 7.49
C LEU A 88 -9.99 -3.98 8.09
N PRO A 89 -10.22 -3.96 9.41
CA PRO A 89 -11.39 -4.60 10.00
C PRO A 89 -12.67 -3.95 9.48
N THR A 90 -13.51 -4.71 8.76
CA THR A 90 -14.72 -4.17 8.11
C THR A 90 -15.68 -3.51 9.09
N ALA A 91 -15.82 -4.09 10.29
CA ALA A 91 -16.70 -3.56 11.33
C ALA A 91 -16.33 -2.14 11.81
N LYS A 92 -15.06 -1.71 11.65
CA LYS A 92 -14.57 -0.38 12.03
C LYS A 92 -14.77 0.67 10.95
N LEU A 93 -14.91 0.26 9.68
CA LEU A 93 -14.86 1.18 8.53
C LEU A 93 -15.96 2.24 8.58
N ALA A 94 -17.17 1.91 8.95
CA ALA A 94 -18.27 2.89 8.97
C ALA A 94 -17.98 4.04 9.94
N GLY A 95 -17.50 3.72 11.15
CA GLY A 95 -17.12 4.73 12.15
C GLY A 95 -15.92 5.56 11.69
N TRP A 96 -14.87 4.90 11.23
CA TRP A 96 -13.65 5.59 10.82
C TRP A 96 -13.86 6.48 9.60
N LEU A 97 -14.57 6.00 8.58
CA LEU A 97 -14.87 6.82 7.38
C LEU A 97 -15.79 8.01 7.71
N GLY A 98 -16.68 7.84 8.70
CA GLY A 98 -17.51 8.94 9.19
C GLY A 98 -16.76 9.99 10.02
N ALA A 99 -15.58 9.63 10.57
CA ALA A 99 -14.73 10.53 11.35
C ALA A 99 -13.67 11.26 10.49
N LEU A 100 -13.50 10.88 9.22
CA LEU A 100 -12.57 11.57 8.32
C LEU A 100 -12.97 13.03 8.13
N THR A 101 -11.96 13.90 8.04
CA THR A 101 -12.12 15.31 7.71
C THR A 101 -11.34 15.65 6.45
N ASN A 102 -11.63 16.80 5.86
CA ASN A 102 -10.89 17.34 4.72
C ASN A 102 -10.04 18.57 5.11
N GLN A 103 -9.67 18.68 6.39
CA GLN A 103 -8.86 19.80 6.90
C GLN A 103 -7.36 19.51 6.68
N ASN A 104 -6.95 19.51 5.42
CA ASN A 104 -5.59 19.25 4.98
C ASN A 104 -5.21 20.13 3.80
N ALA A 105 -3.97 20.08 3.34
CA ALA A 105 -3.45 20.94 2.28
C ALA A 105 -4.19 20.82 0.93
N GLN A 106 -4.89 19.71 0.69
CA GLN A 106 -5.63 19.48 -0.56
C GLN A 106 -7.14 19.68 -0.41
N GLY A 107 -7.66 19.79 0.82
CA GLY A 107 -9.11 19.86 1.08
C GLY A 107 -9.85 18.55 0.76
N GLU A 108 -9.14 17.41 0.77
CA GLU A 108 -9.65 16.10 0.38
C GLU A 108 -9.77 15.16 1.58
N TYR A 109 -10.63 14.15 1.49
CA TYR A 109 -10.70 13.09 2.49
C TYR A 109 -9.60 12.06 2.21
N TYR A 110 -8.63 11.95 3.11
CA TYR A 110 -7.54 11.00 2.98
C TYR A 110 -7.90 9.66 3.62
N LEU A 111 -7.90 8.59 2.81
CA LEU A 111 -8.10 7.25 3.36
C LEU A 111 -6.96 6.85 4.32
N THR A 112 -5.79 7.42 4.14
CA THR A 112 -4.60 7.21 4.98
C THR A 112 -4.77 7.70 6.41
N ASP A 113 -5.69 8.63 6.68
CA ASP A 113 -6.03 9.08 8.04
C ASP A 113 -6.66 7.97 8.89
N LEU A 114 -7.21 6.90 8.27
CA LEU A 114 -7.70 5.73 9.00
C LEU A 114 -6.63 5.07 9.86
N ILE A 115 -5.35 5.20 9.49
CA ILE A 115 -4.23 4.65 10.26
C ILE A 115 -4.11 5.37 11.61
N ALA A 116 -4.19 6.70 11.62
CA ALA A 116 -4.17 7.48 12.86
C ALA A 116 -5.40 7.19 13.75
N LEU A 117 -6.58 7.01 13.15
CA LEU A 117 -7.80 6.62 13.87
C LEU A 117 -7.67 5.23 14.50
N ALA A 118 -7.09 4.26 13.77
CA ALA A 118 -6.84 2.92 14.30
C ALA A 118 -5.90 2.96 15.51
N VAL A 119 -4.80 3.72 15.40
CA VAL A 119 -3.84 3.90 16.49
C VAL A 119 -4.50 4.57 17.71
N ALA A 120 -5.33 5.59 17.50
CA ALA A 120 -6.05 6.27 18.57
C ALA A 120 -7.04 5.35 19.32
N GLU A 121 -7.59 4.34 18.64
CA GLU A 121 -8.44 3.30 19.22
C GLU A 121 -7.66 2.09 19.76
N ALA A 122 -6.34 2.16 19.83
CA ALA A 122 -5.44 1.06 20.22
C ALA A 122 -5.62 -0.21 19.35
N VAL A 123 -6.05 -0.05 18.10
CA VAL A 123 -6.07 -1.14 17.11
C VAL A 123 -4.66 -1.31 16.56
N PRO A 124 -4.08 -2.53 16.62
CA PRO A 124 -2.74 -2.77 16.10
C PRO A 124 -2.61 -2.44 14.60
N VAL A 125 -1.50 -1.80 14.22
CA VAL A 125 -1.22 -1.46 12.82
C VAL A 125 0.09 -2.13 12.41
N HIS A 126 0.02 -3.03 11.42
CA HIS A 126 1.14 -3.77 10.88
C HIS A 126 1.58 -3.16 9.54
N GLY A 127 2.75 -2.52 9.50
CA GLY A 127 3.41 -2.12 8.27
C GLY A 127 4.28 -3.25 7.75
N LEU A 128 3.92 -3.84 6.61
CA LEU A 128 4.64 -4.94 5.98
C LEU A 128 5.36 -4.43 4.72
N PRO A 129 6.68 -4.60 4.63
CA PRO A 129 7.40 -4.19 3.44
C PRO A 129 7.03 -5.09 2.25
N VAL A 130 6.84 -4.48 1.08
CA VAL A 130 6.65 -5.23 -0.15
C VAL A 130 7.91 -6.06 -0.47
N PRO A 131 7.79 -7.34 -0.89
CA PRO A 131 8.94 -8.18 -1.19
C PRO A 131 9.82 -7.64 -2.33
N ALA A 132 9.21 -6.92 -3.27
CA ALA A 132 9.91 -6.26 -4.38
C ALA A 132 9.12 -5.02 -4.81
N SER A 133 9.77 -3.87 -4.91
CA SER A 133 9.14 -2.56 -5.15
C SER A 133 8.28 -2.52 -6.42
N TRP A 134 8.61 -3.30 -7.44
CA TRP A 134 7.80 -3.35 -8.68
C TRP A 134 6.35 -3.82 -8.45
N GLN A 135 6.08 -4.55 -7.37
CA GLN A 135 4.72 -5.02 -7.04
C GLN A 135 3.78 -3.87 -6.63
N ALA A 136 4.34 -2.78 -6.12
CA ALA A 136 3.58 -1.63 -5.61
C ALA A 136 3.65 -0.40 -6.56
N VAL A 137 4.26 -0.56 -7.74
CA VAL A 137 4.35 0.53 -8.71
C VAL A 137 3.00 0.77 -9.38
N GLY A 138 2.50 2.01 -9.27
CA GLY A 138 1.33 2.49 -9.98
C GLY A 138 1.66 2.97 -11.40
N VAL A 139 0.68 2.88 -12.30
CA VAL A 139 0.79 3.29 -13.70
C VAL A 139 -0.07 4.52 -13.96
N ASN A 140 0.56 5.68 -14.16
CA ASN A 140 -0.12 6.94 -14.45
C ASN A 140 0.07 7.40 -15.92
N ASP A 141 1.08 6.88 -16.60
CA ASP A 141 1.36 7.23 -17.99
C ASP A 141 1.88 6.01 -18.82
N LYS A 142 1.94 6.18 -20.13
CA LYS A 142 2.38 5.11 -21.06
C LYS A 142 3.85 4.72 -20.88
N ARG A 143 4.70 5.58 -20.35
CA ARG A 143 6.12 5.26 -20.08
C ARG A 143 6.23 4.35 -18.88
N GLN A 144 5.48 4.66 -17.82
CA GLN A 144 5.38 3.80 -16.63
C GLN A 144 4.81 2.43 -16.99
N LEU A 145 3.73 2.40 -17.81
CA LEU A 145 3.18 1.15 -18.32
C LEU A 145 4.22 0.32 -19.07
N ALA A 146 4.93 0.92 -20.02
CA ALA A 146 5.95 0.21 -20.80
C ALA A 146 7.11 -0.30 -19.93
N ALA A 147 7.53 0.48 -18.92
CA ALA A 147 8.55 0.06 -17.98
C ALA A 147 8.09 -1.14 -17.14
N LEU A 148 6.86 -1.10 -16.64
CA LEU A 148 6.30 -2.17 -15.81
C LEU A 148 6.03 -3.45 -16.63
N GLU A 149 5.64 -3.30 -17.89
CA GLU A 149 5.50 -4.43 -18.81
C GLU A 149 6.85 -5.16 -19.03
N ARG A 150 7.97 -4.43 -19.13
CA ARG A 150 9.31 -5.05 -19.19
C ARG A 150 9.65 -5.83 -17.92
N VAL A 151 9.28 -5.31 -16.76
CA VAL A 151 9.43 -6.04 -15.50
C VAL A 151 8.64 -7.34 -15.53
N PHE A 152 7.37 -7.28 -15.94
CA PHE A 152 6.51 -8.47 -16.07
C PHE A 152 7.10 -9.51 -17.05
N GLN A 153 7.54 -9.08 -18.22
CA GLN A 153 8.14 -9.97 -19.24
C GLN A 153 9.39 -10.67 -18.69
N ARG A 154 10.26 -9.94 -17.97
CA ARG A 154 11.45 -10.53 -17.34
C ARG A 154 11.08 -11.58 -16.29
N ILE A 155 10.10 -11.31 -15.43
CA ILE A 155 9.60 -12.26 -14.44
C ILE A 155 9.08 -13.53 -15.12
N GLN A 156 8.31 -13.40 -16.21
CA GLN A 156 7.79 -14.55 -16.97
C GLN A 156 8.91 -15.33 -17.64
N ALA A 157 9.87 -14.65 -18.24
CA ALA A 157 11.04 -15.29 -18.87
C ALA A 157 11.86 -16.08 -17.85
N GLU A 158 12.11 -15.52 -16.66
CA GLU A 158 12.81 -16.20 -15.57
C GLU A 158 12.08 -17.47 -15.11
N GLN A 159 10.75 -17.38 -14.92
CA GLN A 159 9.94 -18.55 -14.56
C GLN A 159 10.02 -19.66 -15.60
N LEU A 160 9.97 -19.32 -16.91
CA LEU A 160 10.10 -20.28 -18.00
C LEU A 160 11.49 -20.92 -18.03
N LEU A 161 12.55 -20.14 -17.84
CA LEU A 161 13.93 -20.66 -17.78
C LEU A 161 14.10 -21.63 -16.61
N LEU A 162 13.59 -21.28 -15.42
CA LEU A 162 13.60 -22.15 -14.24
C LEU A 162 12.79 -23.45 -14.45
N ALA A 163 11.72 -23.39 -15.25
CA ALA A 163 10.94 -24.55 -15.65
C ALA A 163 11.62 -25.39 -16.75
N GLY A 164 12.83 -25.04 -17.21
CA GLY A 164 13.62 -25.78 -18.19
C GLY A 164 13.32 -25.41 -19.64
N VAL A 165 12.60 -24.34 -19.90
CA VAL A 165 12.38 -23.83 -21.26
C VAL A 165 13.61 -23.03 -21.69
N THR A 166 14.12 -23.30 -22.90
CA THR A 166 15.20 -22.50 -23.49
C THR A 166 14.64 -21.26 -24.17
N LEU A 167 15.03 -20.09 -23.73
CA LEU A 167 14.71 -18.81 -24.39
C LEU A 167 15.97 -18.28 -25.10
N ALA A 168 15.86 -17.96 -26.38
CA ALA A 168 16.97 -17.42 -27.17
C ALA A 168 17.32 -15.98 -26.75
N ASP A 169 16.34 -15.21 -26.31
CA ASP A 169 16.50 -13.82 -25.87
C ASP A 169 15.50 -13.52 -24.73
N PRO A 170 15.90 -13.76 -23.48
CA PRO A 170 15.00 -13.55 -22.33
C PRO A 170 14.74 -12.07 -22.01
N GLU A 171 15.49 -11.14 -22.60
CA GLU A 171 15.30 -9.70 -22.40
C GLU A 171 14.31 -9.06 -23.41
N ARG A 172 13.77 -9.86 -24.33
CA ARG A 172 12.93 -9.38 -25.44
C ARG A 172 11.46 -9.74 -25.30
#